data_49cb5d85e0d92c5fb2992c2852dec801
#
_entry.id   49cb5d85e0d92c5fb2992c2852dec801
#
_cell.length_a   1.000
_cell.length_b   1.000
_cell.length_c   1.000
_cell.angle_alpha   90.00
_cell.angle_beta   90.00
_cell.angle_gamma   90.00
#
_symmetry.space_group_name_H-M   'P 1'
#
loop_
_entity.id
_entity.type
_entity.pdbx_description
1 polymer ?
#
loop_
_entity_poly.entity_id
_entity_poly.type
_entity_poly.pdbx_seq_one_letter_code
_entity_poly.pdbx_strand_id
1 'polypeptide(L)'
;DSTVLRNLGVALAHSLIAWQALGRGLGKVEANPVRLAADLDGAWEVLAEAVQTTLRAHGVPNGYELLKEFTRGRPIDAAMLRELIDRLPLPDDARTRLQALTPAGYTGLAGRLAAQLPPGN
;
A
#
# COMPACT_ATOMS: atom_id res chain seq x y z
N ASP A 1 -43.17 -0.52 19.94
CA ASP A 1 -43.12 0.92 20.20
C ASP A 1 -43.03 1.70 18.91
N SER A 2 -44.07 2.51 18.62
CA SER A 2 -44.16 3.29 17.36
C SER A 2 -43.04 4.32 17.20
N THR A 3 -42.43 4.77 18.31
CA THR A 3 -41.32 5.72 18.31
C THR A 3 -40.04 5.07 17.76
N VAL A 4 -39.77 3.82 18.12
CA VAL A 4 -38.62 3.06 17.63
C VAL A 4 -38.79 2.75 16.13
N LEU A 5 -39.99 2.37 15.69
CA LEU A 5 -40.27 2.08 14.28
C LEU A 5 -40.06 3.30 13.38
N ARG A 6 -40.36 4.50 13.86
CA ARG A 6 -40.09 5.74 13.10
C ARG A 6 -38.61 5.97 12.86
N ASN A 7 -37.74 5.58 13.81
CA ASN A 7 -36.30 5.75 13.66
C ASN A 7 -35.68 4.85 12.58
N LEU A 8 -36.31 3.73 12.25
CA LEU A 8 -35.84 2.88 11.13
C LEU A 8 -35.89 3.63 9.80
N GLY A 9 -36.99 4.33 9.53
CA GLY A 9 -37.12 5.15 8.33
C GLY A 9 -36.11 6.29 8.25
N VAL A 10 -35.84 6.94 9.38
CA VAL A 10 -34.84 8.00 9.48
C VAL A 10 -33.43 7.47 9.17
N ALA A 11 -33.04 6.33 9.74
CA ALA A 11 -31.75 5.72 9.48
C ALA A 11 -31.57 5.36 7.99
N LEU A 12 -32.57 4.76 7.36
CA LEU A 12 -32.56 4.43 5.93
C LEU A 12 -32.47 5.69 5.06
N ALA A 13 -33.24 6.75 5.39
CA ALA A 13 -33.21 8.00 4.66
C ALA A 13 -31.83 8.68 4.73
N HIS A 14 -31.20 8.72 5.90
CA HIS A 14 -29.85 9.25 6.06
C HIS A 14 -28.82 8.42 5.30
N SER A 15 -28.92 7.10 5.30
CA SER A 15 -28.05 6.23 4.52
C SER A 15 -28.17 6.50 3.02
N LEU A 16 -29.40 6.65 2.52
CA LEU A 16 -29.64 6.97 1.11
C LEU A 16 -29.03 8.32 0.72
N ILE A 17 -29.24 9.35 1.54
CA ILE A 17 -28.63 10.68 1.31
C ILE A 17 -27.12 10.59 1.30
N ALA A 18 -26.53 9.85 2.24
CA ALA A 18 -25.07 9.67 2.33
C ALA A 18 -24.53 8.97 1.06
N TRP A 19 -25.15 7.89 0.61
CA TRP A 19 -24.74 7.19 -0.62
C TRP A 19 -24.86 8.07 -1.87
N GLN A 20 -25.95 8.81 -2.00
CA GLN A 20 -26.11 9.74 -3.11
C GLN A 20 -25.07 10.88 -3.07
N ALA A 21 -24.76 11.41 -1.87
CA ALA A 21 -23.74 12.43 -1.70
C ALA A 21 -22.36 11.89 -2.05
N LEU A 22 -22.04 10.66 -1.62
CA LEU A 22 -20.79 9.98 -1.95
C LEU A 22 -20.65 9.79 -3.47
N GLY A 23 -21.69 9.29 -4.14
CA GLY A 23 -21.67 9.13 -5.60
C GLY A 23 -21.43 10.45 -6.34
N ARG A 24 -22.10 11.53 -5.92
CA ARG A 24 -21.82 12.87 -6.46
C ARG A 24 -20.42 13.36 -6.16
N GLY A 25 -19.87 13.03 -4.99
CA GLY A 25 -18.50 13.37 -4.59
C GLY A 25 -17.46 12.66 -5.46
N LEU A 26 -17.63 11.35 -5.65
CA LEU A 26 -16.74 10.54 -6.49
C LEU A 26 -16.70 11.03 -7.95
N GLY A 27 -17.84 11.47 -8.49
CA GLY A 27 -17.89 12.04 -9.85
C GLY A 27 -17.16 13.38 -10.01
N LYS A 28 -16.69 14.00 -8.91
CA LYS A 28 -15.93 15.27 -8.91
C LYS A 28 -14.43 15.06 -8.67
N VAL A 29 -14.02 13.83 -8.40
CA VAL A 29 -12.63 13.50 -8.12
C VAL A 29 -11.98 12.99 -9.39
N GLU A 30 -10.82 13.54 -9.71
CA GLU A 30 -9.96 13.10 -10.80
C GLU A 30 -8.58 12.74 -10.25
N ALA A 31 -8.07 11.59 -10.67
CA ALA A 31 -6.71 11.19 -10.29
C ALA A 31 -5.68 12.01 -11.09
N ASN A 32 -4.69 12.56 -10.40
CA ASN A 32 -3.54 13.20 -11.05
C ASN A 32 -2.38 12.20 -11.12
N PRO A 33 -2.18 11.50 -12.26
CA PRO A 33 -1.16 10.45 -12.36
C PRO A 33 0.26 11.00 -12.20
N VAL A 34 0.51 12.23 -12.64
CA VAL A 34 1.83 12.85 -12.50
C VAL A 34 2.17 13.10 -11.04
N ARG A 35 1.19 13.60 -10.28
CA ARG A 35 1.38 13.84 -8.84
C ARG A 35 1.55 12.52 -8.08
N LEU A 36 0.73 11.51 -8.39
CA LEU A 36 0.81 10.20 -7.76
C LEU A 36 2.17 9.53 -8.02
N ALA A 37 2.69 9.62 -9.25
CA ALA A 37 4.01 9.11 -9.57
C ALA A 37 5.11 9.84 -8.81
N ALA A 38 5.05 11.18 -8.73
CA ALA A 38 6.02 11.98 -7.99
C ALA A 38 6.02 11.68 -6.49
N ASP A 39 4.85 11.46 -5.89
CA ASP A 39 4.73 11.11 -4.47
C ASP A 39 5.33 9.72 -4.17
N LEU A 40 5.26 8.78 -5.12
CA LEU A 40 5.84 7.44 -4.97
C LEU A 40 7.35 7.41 -5.21
N ASP A 41 7.87 8.25 -6.08
CA ASP A 41 9.26 8.19 -6.55
C ASP A 41 10.29 8.32 -5.41
N GLY A 42 9.93 9.07 -4.35
CA GLY A 42 10.74 9.26 -3.15
C GLY A 42 10.41 8.32 -1.99
N ALA A 43 9.35 7.52 -2.08
CA ALA A 43 8.80 6.75 -0.95
C ALA A 43 9.43 5.36 -0.80
N TRP A 44 10.77 5.29 -0.77
CA TRP A 44 11.52 4.03 -0.70
C TRP A 44 11.28 3.25 0.61
N GLU A 45 10.84 3.91 1.68
CA GLU A 45 10.46 3.29 2.94
C GLU A 45 9.31 2.28 2.81
N VAL A 46 8.43 2.40 1.81
CA VAL A 46 7.34 1.43 1.58
C VAL A 46 7.86 0.02 1.28
N LEU A 47 9.09 -0.09 0.76
CA LEU A 47 9.73 -1.37 0.46
C LEU A 47 10.30 -2.09 1.69
N ALA A 48 10.33 -1.43 2.85
CA ALA A 48 10.74 -2.06 4.11
C ALA A 48 9.86 -3.28 4.44
N GLU A 49 8.58 -3.24 4.11
CA GLU A 49 7.67 -4.37 4.27
C GLU A 49 8.05 -5.56 3.37
N ALA A 50 8.39 -5.30 2.11
CA ALA A 50 8.84 -6.35 1.18
C ALA A 50 10.08 -7.06 1.71
N VAL A 51 11.04 -6.30 2.23
CA VAL A 51 12.26 -6.84 2.84
C VAL A 51 11.93 -7.69 4.06
N GLN A 52 11.11 -7.19 4.99
CA GLN A 52 10.69 -7.94 6.19
C GLN A 52 9.96 -9.24 5.84
N THR A 53 9.04 -9.17 4.89
CA THR A 53 8.28 -10.34 4.44
C THR A 53 9.19 -11.39 3.82
N THR A 54 10.17 -10.97 3.02
CA THR A 54 11.15 -11.88 2.42
C THR A 54 12.06 -12.51 3.49
N LEU A 55 12.55 -11.74 4.45
CA LEU A 55 13.35 -12.25 5.57
C LEU A 55 12.57 -13.32 6.36
N ARG A 56 11.31 -13.04 6.66
CA ARG A 56 10.43 -13.97 7.39
C ARG A 56 10.19 -15.25 6.58
N ALA A 57 9.94 -15.14 5.28
CA ALA A 57 9.73 -16.29 4.40
C ALA A 57 10.96 -17.20 4.31
N HIS A 58 12.17 -16.66 4.50
CA HIS A 58 13.43 -17.40 4.52
C HIS A 58 13.91 -17.77 5.93
N GLY A 59 13.06 -17.60 6.96
CA GLY A 59 13.38 -17.99 8.34
C GLY A 59 14.46 -17.14 9.00
N VAL A 60 14.75 -15.94 8.49
CA VAL A 60 15.74 -15.04 9.10
C VAL A 60 15.13 -14.43 10.36
N PRO A 61 15.68 -14.68 11.55
CA PRO A 61 15.17 -14.10 12.79
C PRO A 61 15.50 -12.60 12.85
N ASN A 62 14.70 -11.87 13.63
CA ASN A 62 14.94 -10.45 13.96
C ASN A 62 15.01 -9.51 12.73
N GLY A 63 14.31 -9.85 11.64
CA GLY A 63 14.32 -9.04 10.43
C GLY A 63 13.87 -7.59 10.66
N TYR A 64 12.94 -7.35 11.60
CA TYR A 64 12.52 -6.01 11.98
C TYR A 64 13.64 -5.21 12.65
N GLU A 65 14.34 -5.81 13.60
CA GLU A 65 15.44 -5.19 14.32
C GLU A 65 16.61 -4.85 13.39
N LEU A 66 16.91 -5.74 12.44
CA LEU A 66 17.94 -5.49 11.40
C LEU A 66 17.60 -4.26 10.56
N LEU A 67 16.36 -4.16 10.09
CA LEU A 67 15.93 -2.97 9.35
C LEU A 67 15.97 -1.72 10.21
N LYS A 68 15.41 -1.77 11.41
CA LYS A 68 15.35 -0.65 12.34
C LYS A 68 16.75 -0.11 12.69
N GLU A 69 17.70 -0.98 12.93
CA GLU A 69 19.08 -0.60 13.23
C GLU A 69 19.73 0.07 12.02
N PHE A 70 19.56 -0.49 10.84
CA PHE A 70 20.14 0.03 9.61
C PHE A 70 19.53 1.38 9.19
N THR A 71 18.24 1.59 9.42
CA THR A 71 17.52 2.80 9.01
C THR A 71 17.50 3.90 10.05
N ARG A 72 18.01 3.63 11.25
CA ARG A 72 17.95 4.59 12.37
C ARG A 72 18.62 5.93 12.02
N GLY A 73 17.81 7.01 12.03
CA GLY A 73 18.28 8.38 11.82
C GLY A 73 18.73 8.70 10.40
N ARG A 74 18.41 7.84 9.42
CA ARG A 74 18.76 8.03 8.01
C ARG A 74 17.49 7.92 7.13
N PRO A 75 17.29 8.81 6.16
CA PRO A 75 16.24 8.63 5.17
C PRO A 75 16.52 7.37 4.35
N ILE A 76 15.48 6.64 4.01
CA ILE A 76 15.59 5.46 3.14
C ILE A 76 15.50 5.93 1.70
N ASP A 77 16.56 5.74 0.94
CA ASP A 77 16.60 5.94 -0.50
C ASP A 77 16.98 4.64 -1.24
N ALA A 78 17.01 4.71 -2.56
CA ALA A 78 17.34 3.55 -3.39
C ALA A 78 18.71 2.94 -3.09
N ALA A 79 19.71 3.78 -2.86
CA ALA A 79 21.07 3.33 -2.63
C ALA A 79 21.19 2.64 -1.27
N MET A 80 20.63 3.27 -0.25
CA MET A 80 20.61 2.72 1.12
C MET A 80 19.86 1.39 1.19
N LEU A 81 18.70 1.30 0.51
CA LEU A 81 17.92 0.05 0.50
C LEU A 81 18.68 -1.08 -0.19
N ARG A 82 19.36 -0.81 -1.30
CA ARG A 82 20.20 -1.80 -1.99
C ARG A 82 21.39 -2.24 -1.14
N GLU A 83 22.08 -1.30 -0.49
CA GLU A 83 23.16 -1.61 0.44
C GLU A 83 22.67 -2.51 1.60
N LEU A 84 21.49 -2.23 2.15
CA LEU A 84 20.87 -3.09 3.15
C LEU A 84 20.63 -4.50 2.60
N ILE A 85 19.98 -4.62 1.45
CA ILE A 85 19.62 -5.91 0.83
C ILE A 85 20.88 -6.76 0.58
N ASP A 86 21.98 -6.15 0.17
CA ASP A 86 23.26 -6.86 -0.06
C ASP A 86 23.86 -7.48 1.20
N ARG A 87 23.60 -6.88 2.35
CA ARG A 87 24.10 -7.37 3.66
C ARG A 87 23.18 -8.42 4.29
N LEU A 88 21.96 -8.61 3.77
CA LEU A 88 21.04 -9.56 4.35
C LEU A 88 21.42 -11.02 4.03
N PRO A 89 21.22 -11.93 4.98
CA PRO A 89 21.47 -13.36 4.79
C PRO A 89 20.35 -14.01 3.97
N LEU A 90 20.24 -13.63 2.70
CA LEU A 90 19.23 -14.11 1.78
C LEU A 90 19.87 -14.87 0.61
N PRO A 91 19.17 -15.87 0.04
CA PRO A 91 19.57 -16.48 -1.22
C PRO A 91 19.64 -15.46 -2.36
N ASP A 92 20.49 -15.73 -3.36
CA ASP A 92 20.73 -14.77 -4.46
C ASP A 92 19.48 -14.46 -5.28
N ASP A 93 18.58 -15.43 -5.47
CA ASP A 93 17.31 -15.22 -6.17
C ASP A 93 16.37 -14.28 -5.40
N ALA A 94 16.30 -14.40 -4.07
CA ALA A 94 15.52 -13.52 -3.22
C ALA A 94 16.12 -12.10 -3.17
N ARG A 95 17.44 -12.01 -3.09
CA ARG A 95 18.18 -10.75 -3.14
C ARG A 95 17.93 -10.02 -4.45
N THR A 96 18.08 -10.71 -5.58
CA THR A 96 17.84 -10.15 -6.92
C THR A 96 16.41 -9.63 -7.07
N ARG A 97 15.41 -10.38 -6.58
CA ARG A 97 14.01 -9.93 -6.60
C ARG A 97 13.81 -8.65 -5.79
N LEU A 98 14.38 -8.56 -4.59
CA LEU A 98 14.26 -7.37 -3.76
C LEU A 98 14.97 -6.15 -4.39
N GLN A 99 16.15 -6.33 -4.99
CA GLN A 99 16.89 -5.26 -5.65
C GLN A 99 16.16 -4.69 -6.87
N ALA A 100 15.33 -5.50 -7.53
CA ALA A 100 14.54 -5.09 -8.67
C ALA A 100 13.28 -4.29 -8.29
N LEU A 101 12.90 -4.26 -7.01
CA LEU A 101 11.70 -3.54 -6.56
C LEU A 101 11.91 -2.02 -6.61
N THR A 102 10.83 -1.34 -6.95
CA THR A 102 10.70 0.11 -6.85
C THR A 102 9.39 0.44 -6.12
N PRO A 103 9.27 1.60 -5.47
CA PRO A 103 8.01 1.97 -4.81
C PRO A 103 6.79 1.89 -5.76
N ALA A 104 6.93 2.40 -6.97
CA ALA A 104 5.87 2.36 -7.99
C ALA A 104 5.56 0.94 -8.50
N GLY A 105 6.55 0.03 -8.47
CA GLY A 105 6.40 -1.37 -8.89
C GLY A 105 5.87 -2.30 -7.81
N TYR A 106 5.84 -1.87 -6.54
CA TYR A 106 5.38 -2.70 -5.42
C TYR A 106 3.87 -2.66 -5.25
N THR A 107 3.14 -3.12 -6.26
CA THR A 107 1.67 -3.08 -6.31
C THR A 107 1.01 -4.43 -6.00
N GLY A 108 1.79 -5.49 -5.87
CA GLY A 108 1.26 -6.85 -5.64
C GLY A 108 0.24 -7.25 -6.72
N LEU A 109 -0.95 -7.61 -6.29
CA LEU A 109 -2.03 -8.03 -7.17
C LEU A 109 -3.00 -6.90 -7.56
N ALA A 110 -2.80 -5.67 -7.07
CA ALA A 110 -3.77 -4.59 -7.21
C ALA A 110 -4.16 -4.31 -8.66
N GLY A 111 -3.19 -4.20 -9.57
CA GLY A 111 -3.46 -3.96 -11.00
C GLY A 111 -4.26 -5.09 -11.63
N ARG A 112 -3.93 -6.36 -11.31
CA ARG A 112 -4.65 -7.53 -11.81
C ARG A 112 -6.09 -7.61 -11.30
N LEU A 113 -6.30 -7.32 -10.02
CA LEU A 113 -7.62 -7.31 -9.41
C LEU A 113 -8.46 -6.15 -9.95
N ALA A 114 -7.88 -4.96 -10.11
CA ALA A 114 -8.58 -3.83 -10.71
C ALA A 114 -9.05 -4.11 -12.15
N ALA A 115 -8.21 -4.77 -12.94
CA ALA A 115 -8.57 -5.15 -14.31
C ALA A 115 -9.72 -6.19 -14.42
N GLN A 116 -10.05 -6.87 -13.33
CA GLN A 116 -11.15 -7.83 -13.27
C GLN A 116 -12.49 -7.18 -12.88
N LEU A 117 -12.48 -5.93 -12.45
CA LEU A 117 -13.72 -5.20 -12.16
C LEU A 117 -14.48 -4.93 -13.46
N PRO A 118 -15.81 -5.14 -13.48
CA PRO A 118 -16.61 -4.76 -14.62
C PRO A 118 -16.48 -3.24 -14.85
N PRO A 119 -16.48 -2.79 -16.11
CA PRO A 119 -16.51 -1.36 -16.40
C PRO A 119 -17.73 -0.75 -15.67
N GLY A 120 -17.49 0.32 -14.94
CA GLY A 120 -18.56 1.04 -14.24
C GLY A 120 -19.60 1.53 -15.24
N ASN A 121 -20.88 1.29 -14.93
CA ASN A 121 -22.00 1.87 -15.66
C ASN A 121 -22.10 3.36 -15.38
#